data_3670fe26facd99848a3bf7e6da1a64e2
#
_entry.id   3670fe26facd99848a3bf7e6da1a64e2
#
_cell.length_a   1.000
_cell.length_b   1.000
_cell.length_c   1.000
_cell.angle_alpha   90.00
_cell.angle_beta   90.00
_cell.angle_gamma   90.00
#
_symmetry.space_group_name_H-M   'P 1'
#
loop_
_entity.id
_entity.type
_entity.pdbx_description
1 polymer ?
#
loop_
_entity_poly.entity_id
_entity_poly.type
_entity_poly.pdbx_seq_one_letter_code
_entity_poly.pdbx_strand_id
1 'polypeptide(L)'
;MADPISFKTAVEQEIRRLEAIHPTPNDIPGCMSILDDFLSCNALGFQLKSVYRYGRQSECGRKLEDFKFCLSLKSLDEDARREAWIRRRAEWWAARRTGKSCEDVWTVRTSPPPNFPPEGLLKQLSDSQKLS
;
A
#
# COMPACT_ATOMS: atom_id res chain seq x y z
N MET A 1 -5.52 -21.40 -13.12
CA MET A 1 -4.49 -20.80 -12.28
C MET A 1 -3.62 -19.93 -13.16
N ALA A 2 -3.54 -18.65 -12.88
CA ALA A 2 -2.60 -17.79 -13.60
C ALA A 2 -1.20 -18.14 -13.11
N ASP A 3 -0.25 -18.34 -14.04
CA ASP A 3 1.14 -18.56 -13.69
C ASP A 3 1.66 -17.40 -12.82
N PRO A 4 2.45 -17.67 -11.78
CA PRO A 4 2.97 -16.62 -10.94
C PRO A 4 3.80 -15.65 -11.78
N ILE A 5 3.38 -14.40 -11.82
CA ILE A 5 4.08 -13.35 -12.56
C ILE A 5 5.50 -13.25 -11.99
N SER A 6 6.51 -13.33 -12.87
CA SER A 6 7.91 -13.13 -12.49
C SER A 6 8.08 -11.74 -11.84
N PHE A 7 8.90 -11.68 -10.78
CA PHE A 7 9.21 -10.40 -10.13
C PHE A 7 9.67 -9.32 -11.12
N LYS A 8 10.52 -9.67 -12.07
CA LYS A 8 11.00 -8.76 -13.12
C LYS A 8 9.84 -8.20 -13.96
N THR A 9 8.93 -9.07 -14.40
CA THR A 9 7.75 -8.67 -15.17
C THR A 9 6.82 -7.77 -14.34
N ALA A 10 6.66 -8.08 -13.06
CA ALA A 10 5.88 -7.24 -12.14
C ALA A 10 6.50 -5.85 -11.97
N VAL A 11 7.83 -5.75 -11.84
CA VAL A 11 8.54 -4.47 -11.76
C VAL A 11 8.33 -3.64 -13.04
N GLU A 12 8.47 -4.24 -14.21
CA GLU A 12 8.27 -3.54 -15.49
C GLU A 12 6.84 -3.01 -15.64
N GLN A 13 5.84 -3.79 -15.22
CA GLN A 13 4.45 -3.36 -15.22
C GLN A 13 4.21 -2.18 -14.27
N GLU A 14 4.80 -2.24 -13.07
CA GLU A 14 4.68 -1.16 -12.09
C GLU A 14 5.41 0.12 -12.52
N ILE A 15 6.56 0.00 -13.19
CA ILE A 15 7.26 1.15 -13.78
C ILE A 15 6.34 1.87 -14.76
N ARG A 16 5.76 1.16 -15.72
CA ARG A 16 4.83 1.77 -16.71
C ARG A 16 3.64 2.44 -16.05
N ARG A 17 3.07 1.81 -15.03
CA ARG A 17 1.97 2.39 -14.26
C ARG A 17 2.37 3.67 -13.55
N LEU A 18 3.52 3.67 -12.87
CA LEU A 18 4.00 4.83 -12.13
C LEU A 18 4.44 5.97 -13.03
N GLU A 19 5.02 5.68 -14.20
CA GLU A 19 5.34 6.69 -15.22
C GLU A 19 4.11 7.41 -15.74
N ALA A 20 3.00 6.70 -15.90
CA ALA A 20 1.72 7.28 -16.29
C ALA A 20 1.09 8.15 -15.18
N ILE A 21 1.28 7.77 -13.91
CA ILE A 21 0.76 8.52 -12.75
C ILE A 21 1.62 9.76 -12.47
N HIS A 22 2.94 9.65 -12.68
CA HIS A 22 3.91 10.72 -12.40
C HIS A 22 4.64 11.14 -13.69
N PRO A 23 3.95 11.82 -14.63
CA PRO A 23 4.51 12.16 -15.93
C PRO A 23 5.65 13.18 -15.86
N THR A 24 5.69 13.99 -14.81
CA THR A 24 6.69 15.04 -14.63
C THR A 24 7.54 14.84 -13.38
N PRO A 25 8.79 15.36 -13.35
CA PRO A 25 9.63 15.32 -12.15
C PRO A 25 9.01 16.02 -10.93
N ASN A 26 8.11 16.99 -11.16
CA ASN A 26 7.43 17.73 -10.10
C ASN A 26 6.36 16.91 -9.37
N ASP A 27 5.90 15.83 -9.96
CA ASP A 27 4.90 14.95 -9.36
C ASP A 27 5.49 14.04 -8.27
N ILE A 28 6.81 14.03 -8.13
CA ILE A 28 7.52 13.24 -7.14
C ILE A 28 7.58 13.99 -5.81
N PRO A 29 7.30 13.30 -4.67
CA PRO A 29 7.39 13.92 -3.36
C PRO A 29 8.78 14.49 -3.09
N GLY A 30 8.86 15.72 -2.60
CA GLY A 30 10.10 16.33 -2.16
C GLY A 30 10.62 15.70 -0.87
N CYS A 31 11.94 15.81 -0.64
CA CYS A 31 12.56 15.23 0.56
C CYS A 31 11.98 15.83 1.86
N MET A 32 11.56 17.08 1.86
CA MET A 32 10.96 17.72 3.04
C MET A 32 9.58 17.12 3.37
N SER A 33 8.78 16.80 2.34
CA SER A 33 7.50 16.11 2.53
C SER A 33 7.68 14.70 3.12
N ILE A 34 8.69 13.98 2.66
CA ILE A 34 9.02 12.64 3.19
C ILE A 34 9.53 12.72 4.64
N LEU A 35 10.31 13.76 4.95
CA LEU A 35 10.74 14.03 6.34
C LEU A 35 9.55 14.32 7.24
N ASP A 36 8.62 15.13 6.78
CA ASP A 36 7.40 15.45 7.52
C ASP A 36 6.55 14.21 7.81
N ASP A 37 6.41 13.32 6.84
CA ASP A 37 5.77 12.02 7.03
C ASP A 37 6.48 11.16 8.09
N PHE A 38 7.81 11.19 8.14
CA PHE A 38 8.58 10.49 9.16
C PHE A 38 8.37 11.10 10.54
N LEU A 39 8.44 12.43 10.67
CA LEU A 39 8.21 13.13 11.93
C LEU A 39 6.78 12.92 12.44
N SER A 40 5.80 12.98 11.55
CA SER A 40 4.40 12.71 11.89
C SER A 40 4.17 11.27 12.38
N CYS A 41 4.86 10.29 11.78
CA CYS A 41 4.83 8.91 12.23
C CYS A 41 5.37 8.74 13.66
N ASN A 42 6.41 9.49 14.05
CA ASN A 42 7.00 9.46 15.38
C ASN A 42 6.25 10.34 16.39
N ALA A 43 5.27 11.14 15.96
CA ALA A 43 4.51 11.99 16.87
C ALA A 43 3.77 11.15 17.93
N LEU A 44 3.76 11.64 19.16
CA LEU A 44 3.19 10.94 20.31
C LEU A 44 1.75 10.50 20.06
N GLY A 45 0.92 11.38 19.52
CA GLY A 45 -0.48 11.07 19.22
C GLY A 45 -0.65 9.93 18.22
N PHE A 46 0.20 9.84 17.20
CA PHE A 46 0.19 8.75 16.24
C PHE A 46 0.64 7.44 16.88
N GLN A 47 1.69 7.46 17.67
CA GLN A 47 2.21 6.29 18.40
C GLN A 47 1.20 5.76 19.41
N LEU A 48 0.52 6.63 20.18
CA LEU A 48 -0.56 6.23 21.09
C LEU A 48 -1.72 5.57 20.36
N LYS A 49 -2.15 6.10 19.21
CA LYS A 49 -3.18 5.46 18.38
C LYS A 49 -2.75 4.09 17.88
N SER A 50 -1.48 3.93 17.52
CA SER A 50 -0.94 2.64 17.09
C SER A 50 -0.96 1.61 18.21
N VAL A 51 -0.51 1.98 19.40
CA VAL A 51 -0.55 1.12 20.59
C VAL A 51 -1.99 0.73 20.93
N TYR A 52 -2.91 1.69 20.88
CA TYR A 52 -4.32 1.41 21.16
C TYR A 52 -4.94 0.43 20.14
N ARG A 53 -4.64 0.58 18.84
CA ARG A 53 -5.22 -0.24 17.78
C ARG A 53 -4.55 -1.59 17.60
N TYR A 54 -3.24 -1.65 17.73
CA TYR A 54 -2.43 -2.81 17.34
C TYR A 54 -1.61 -3.39 18.50
N GLY A 55 -1.64 -2.77 19.67
CA GLY A 55 -0.88 -3.22 20.84
C GLY A 55 0.63 -2.98 20.75
N ARG A 56 1.11 -2.26 19.73
CA ARG A 56 2.53 -1.97 19.50
C ARG A 56 2.74 -0.60 18.87
N GLN A 57 3.94 -0.09 19.03
CA GLN A 57 4.37 1.15 18.39
C GLN A 57 4.42 0.96 16.85
N SER A 58 4.13 2.04 16.13
CA SER A 58 4.25 2.06 14.68
C SER A 58 5.72 2.05 14.25
N GLU A 59 6.04 1.25 13.24
CA GLU A 59 7.38 1.20 12.66
C GLU A 59 7.57 2.36 11.67
N CYS A 60 8.37 3.34 12.08
CA CYS A 60 8.67 4.53 11.27
C CYS A 60 10.00 4.43 10.51
N GLY A 61 10.79 3.38 10.73
CA GLY A 61 12.12 3.18 10.14
C GLY A 61 12.12 3.24 8.61
N ARG A 62 11.09 2.70 7.98
CA ARG A 62 10.94 2.70 6.53
C ARG A 62 10.78 4.10 5.94
N LYS A 63 10.06 4.99 6.62
CA LYS A 63 9.93 6.39 6.21
C LYS A 63 11.26 7.13 6.33
N LEU A 64 12.07 6.79 7.32
CA LEU A 64 13.43 7.30 7.45
C LEU A 64 14.34 6.81 6.30
N GLU A 65 14.21 5.56 5.90
CA GLU A 65 14.94 5.02 4.73
C GLU A 65 14.53 5.72 3.44
N ASP A 66 13.25 5.99 3.24
CA ASP A 66 12.76 6.75 2.10
C ASP A 66 13.31 8.17 2.07
N PHE A 67 13.41 8.82 3.23
CA PHE A 67 14.05 10.14 3.36
C PHE A 67 15.54 10.10 3.03
N LYS A 68 16.29 9.14 3.56
CA LYS A 68 17.71 8.95 3.23
C LYS A 68 17.91 8.68 1.73
N PHE A 69 17.06 7.88 1.13
CA PHE A 69 17.08 7.64 -0.31
C PHE A 69 16.83 8.92 -1.10
N CYS A 70 15.83 9.71 -0.71
CA CYS A 70 15.57 11.00 -1.34
C CYS A 70 16.79 11.94 -1.28
N LEU A 71 17.47 11.99 -0.14
CA LEU A 71 18.70 12.78 0.01
C LEU A 71 19.82 12.30 -0.91
N SER A 72 19.95 10.99 -1.11
CA SER A 72 20.96 10.42 -2.01
C SER A 72 20.73 10.81 -3.48
N LEU A 73 19.49 11.14 -3.85
CA LEU A 73 19.14 11.56 -5.22
C LEU A 73 19.34 13.05 -5.49
N LYS A 74 19.73 13.85 -4.49
CA LYS A 74 19.91 15.29 -4.66
C LYS A 74 21.03 15.67 -5.64
N SER A 75 22.01 14.81 -5.83
CA SER A 75 23.10 15.01 -6.78
C SER A 75 22.73 14.71 -8.23
N LEU A 76 21.57 14.09 -8.46
CA LEU A 76 21.09 13.73 -9.78
C LEU A 76 20.23 14.87 -10.37
N ASP A 77 20.19 14.93 -11.71
CA ASP A 77 19.25 15.78 -12.41
C ASP A 77 17.80 15.33 -12.15
N GLU A 78 16.85 16.18 -12.48
CA GLU A 78 15.44 15.95 -12.17
C GLU A 78 14.88 14.69 -12.83
N ASP A 79 15.26 14.40 -14.07
CA ASP A 79 14.79 13.21 -14.79
C ASP A 79 15.37 11.94 -14.22
N ALA A 80 16.67 11.90 -13.93
CA ALA A 80 17.32 10.74 -13.30
C ALA A 80 16.79 10.49 -11.89
N ARG A 81 16.48 11.55 -11.14
CA ARG A 81 15.84 11.44 -9.83
C ARG A 81 14.45 10.82 -9.94
N ARG A 82 13.65 11.24 -10.92
CA ARG A 82 12.33 10.68 -11.19
C ARG A 82 12.43 9.19 -11.53
N GLU A 83 13.32 8.80 -12.42
CA GLU A 83 13.52 7.39 -12.79
C GLU A 83 13.94 6.52 -11.61
N ALA A 84 14.88 6.98 -10.80
CA ALA A 84 15.34 6.26 -9.61
C ALA A 84 14.22 6.08 -8.58
N TRP A 85 13.42 7.12 -8.35
CA TRP A 85 12.28 7.06 -7.45
C TRP A 85 11.20 6.09 -7.95
N ILE A 86 10.84 6.17 -9.23
CA ILE A 86 9.86 5.28 -9.86
C ILE A 86 10.32 3.81 -9.77
N ARG A 87 11.60 3.55 -10.06
CA ARG A 87 12.16 2.19 -9.95
C ARG A 87 12.05 1.63 -8.54
N ARG A 88 12.48 2.39 -7.53
CA ARG A 88 12.38 1.97 -6.13
C ARG A 88 10.92 1.69 -5.73
N ARG A 89 10.01 2.54 -6.13
CA ARG A 89 8.59 2.39 -5.84
C ARG A 89 7.97 1.20 -6.55
N ALA A 90 8.37 0.95 -7.80
CA ALA A 90 7.95 -0.21 -8.58
C ALA A 90 8.43 -1.53 -7.98
N GLU A 91 9.67 -1.60 -7.54
CA GLU A 91 10.23 -2.77 -6.85
C GLU A 91 9.47 -3.08 -5.56
N TRP A 92 9.12 -2.06 -4.81
CA TRP A 92 8.33 -2.22 -3.59
C TRP A 92 6.92 -2.77 -3.88
N TRP A 93 6.25 -2.26 -4.89
CA TRP A 93 4.93 -2.77 -5.30
C TRP A 93 5.02 -4.19 -5.89
N ALA A 94 6.03 -4.45 -6.70
CA ALA A 94 6.27 -5.77 -7.27
C ALA A 94 6.51 -6.82 -6.18
N ALA A 95 7.31 -6.50 -5.17
CA ALA A 95 7.56 -7.38 -4.04
C ALA A 95 6.27 -7.73 -3.28
N ARG A 96 5.34 -6.78 -3.15
CA ARG A 96 4.04 -7.02 -2.54
C ARG A 96 3.12 -7.87 -3.42
N ARG A 97 3.18 -7.71 -4.73
CA ARG A 97 2.36 -8.48 -5.68
C ARG A 97 2.85 -9.92 -5.86
N THR A 98 4.15 -10.14 -5.78
CA THR A 98 4.77 -11.47 -5.92
C THR A 98 4.96 -12.19 -4.57
N GLY A 99 4.74 -11.50 -3.46
CA GLY A 99 4.77 -12.07 -2.12
C GLY A 99 3.54 -12.96 -1.83
N LYS A 100 3.55 -13.60 -0.69
CA LYS A 100 2.42 -14.40 -0.22
C LYS A 100 1.15 -13.55 -0.16
N SER A 101 0.10 -14.03 -0.81
CA SER A 101 -1.23 -13.43 -0.75
C SER A 101 -2.09 -14.09 0.34
N CYS A 102 -3.23 -13.50 0.63
CA CYS A 102 -4.19 -14.15 1.53
C CYS A 102 -4.74 -15.47 0.96
N GLU A 103 -4.73 -15.64 -0.36
CA GLU A 103 -5.14 -16.88 -1.03
C GLU A 103 -4.17 -18.04 -0.79
N ASP A 104 -2.90 -17.76 -0.48
CA ASP A 104 -1.90 -18.78 -0.11
C ASP A 104 -2.10 -19.29 1.33
N VAL A 105 -2.79 -18.51 2.17
CA VAL A 105 -3.02 -18.82 3.59
C VAL A 105 -4.43 -19.34 3.84
N TRP A 106 -5.41 -18.80 3.10
CA TRP A 106 -6.82 -19.13 3.25
C TRP A 106 -7.34 -19.88 2.03
N THR A 107 -8.02 -20.99 2.25
CA THR A 107 -8.73 -21.67 1.16
C THR A 107 -9.94 -20.85 0.74
N VAL A 108 -10.05 -20.60 -0.56
CA VAL A 108 -11.21 -19.90 -1.12
C VAL A 108 -12.46 -20.75 -0.87
N ARG A 109 -13.44 -20.17 -0.23
CA ARG A 109 -14.72 -20.80 0.02
C ARG A 109 -15.57 -20.76 -1.25
N THR A 110 -16.03 -21.90 -1.70
CA THR A 110 -16.88 -22.03 -2.89
C THR A 110 -18.38 -21.88 -2.60
N SER A 111 -18.76 -21.96 -1.32
CA SER A 111 -20.15 -21.81 -0.87
C SER A 111 -20.20 -20.98 0.40
N PRO A 112 -21.30 -20.25 0.65
CA PRO A 112 -21.50 -19.54 1.90
C PRO A 112 -21.43 -20.49 3.10
N PRO A 113 -21.07 -19.99 4.30
CA PRO A 113 -21.15 -20.77 5.52
C PRO A 113 -22.57 -21.31 5.73
N PRO A 114 -22.74 -22.49 6.34
CA PRO A 114 -24.06 -22.95 6.73
C PRO A 114 -24.70 -21.92 7.68
N ASN A 115 -25.99 -21.67 7.50
CA ASN A 115 -26.76 -20.67 8.26
C ASN A 115 -26.34 -19.21 8.02
N PHE A 116 -25.79 -18.87 6.83
CA PHE A 116 -25.51 -17.50 6.45
C PHE A 116 -26.29 -17.11 5.19
N PRO A 117 -27.02 -15.99 5.20
CA PRO A 117 -27.27 -15.10 6.35
C PRO A 117 -28.18 -15.76 7.40
N PRO A 118 -28.09 -15.32 8.69
CA PRO A 118 -28.99 -15.86 9.73
C PRO A 118 -30.46 -15.69 9.36
N GLU A 119 -31.29 -16.69 9.71
CA GLU A 119 -32.73 -16.62 9.47
C GLU A 119 -33.32 -15.34 10.10
N GLY A 120 -34.10 -14.60 9.35
CA GLY A 120 -34.70 -13.34 9.77
C GLY A 120 -33.94 -12.08 9.36
N LEU A 121 -32.65 -12.14 9.07
CA LEU A 121 -31.89 -10.95 8.61
C LEU A 121 -32.43 -10.41 7.28
N LEU A 122 -32.75 -11.30 6.34
CA LEU A 122 -33.31 -10.91 5.04
C LEU A 122 -34.71 -10.28 5.19
N LYS A 123 -35.51 -10.76 6.15
CA LYS A 123 -36.81 -10.14 6.47
C LYS A 123 -36.64 -8.73 7.02
N GLN A 124 -35.72 -8.53 7.97
CA GLN A 124 -35.44 -7.19 8.54
C GLN A 124 -34.98 -6.21 7.46
N LEU A 125 -34.14 -6.64 6.52
CA LEU A 125 -33.67 -5.79 5.42
C LEU A 125 -34.81 -5.44 4.46
N SER A 126 -35.68 -6.41 4.13
CA SER A 126 -36.84 -6.17 3.25
C SER A 126 -37.89 -5.25 3.89
N ASP A 127 -38.09 -5.37 5.20
CA ASP A 127 -39.05 -4.53 5.94
C ASP A 127 -38.52 -3.10 6.11
N SER A 128 -37.21 -2.93 6.28
CA SER A 128 -36.54 -1.62 6.31
C SER A 128 -36.65 -0.87 4.99
N GLN A 129 -36.63 -1.56 3.86
CA GLN A 129 -36.80 -0.95 2.54
C GLN A 129 -38.24 -0.53 2.22
N LYS A 130 -39.25 -1.13 2.88
CA LYS A 130 -40.65 -0.77 2.68
C LYS A 130 -41.07 0.45 3.49
N LEU A 131 -40.30 0.89 4.48
CA LEU A 131 -40.55 2.05 5.34
C LEU A 131 -39.85 3.33 4.83
N SER A 132 -39.11 3.26 3.76
CA SER A 132 -38.45 4.38 3.08
C SER A 132 -39.21 4.77 1.81
#